data_cb35f764dde52f3139f02c1496665fc9
#
_entry.id   cb35f764dde52f3139f02c1496665fc9
#
_cell.length_a   1.000
_cell.length_b   1.000
_cell.length_c   1.000
_cell.angle_alpha   90.00
_cell.angle_beta   90.00
_cell.angle_gamma   90.00
#
_symmetry.space_group_name_H-M   'P 1'
#
loop_
_entity.id
_entity.type
_entity.pdbx_description
1 polymer ?
#
loop_
_entity_poly.entity_id
_entity_poly.type
_entity_poly.pdbx_seq_one_letter_code
_entity_poly.pdbx_strand_id
1 'polypeptide(L)'
;MFRALGDRTRYAIYSEVASSSGPLSTSDIADVLDLHPNTVRPHLERLREVGLLEVESASQGSVGRPQHRYMLTADAPSLGLEPPAYPLLADLLAQLAAELGPRDDDVAEVGRSWGRHEAETLDEADGEVEDAGAKEESPCVDALVAELAELGFDPTTDCAGSRTTVSFTRCPYRELAEAHPELVCCLHRGIVEGIVERMGGASVANFATLADQHPCRVELVVR
;
A
#
# COMPACT_ATOMS: atom_id res chain seq x y z
N MET A 1 -7.93 9.30 -15.05
CA MET A 1 -7.68 7.86 -14.90
C MET A 1 -8.97 7.04 -14.92
N PHE A 2 -9.86 7.07 -13.91
CA PHE A 2 -11.07 6.21 -13.85
C PHE A 2 -11.98 6.27 -15.08
N ARG A 3 -12.14 7.44 -15.71
CA ARG A 3 -12.89 7.54 -16.99
C ARG A 3 -12.20 6.79 -18.15
N ALA A 4 -10.89 6.58 -18.07
CA ALA A 4 -10.19 5.82 -19.12
C ALA A 4 -10.51 4.33 -19.01
N LEU A 5 -10.64 3.78 -17.82
CA LEU A 5 -10.95 2.36 -17.58
C LEU A 5 -12.45 2.03 -17.58
N GLY A 6 -13.32 3.05 -17.70
CA GLY A 6 -14.76 2.83 -17.79
C GLY A 6 -15.25 2.22 -19.12
N ASP A 7 -14.37 2.11 -20.13
CA ASP A 7 -14.64 1.41 -21.39
C ASP A 7 -14.23 -0.05 -21.26
N ARG A 8 -15.12 -0.98 -21.57
CA ARG A 8 -14.93 -2.42 -21.38
C ARG A 8 -13.76 -2.97 -22.19
N THR A 9 -13.59 -2.53 -23.42
CA THR A 9 -12.49 -2.98 -24.28
C THR A 9 -11.16 -2.45 -23.77
N ARG A 10 -11.12 -1.19 -23.36
CA ARG A 10 -9.90 -0.57 -22.82
C ARG A 10 -9.50 -1.19 -21.47
N TYR A 11 -10.48 -1.53 -20.62
CA TYR A 11 -10.25 -2.28 -19.41
C TYR A 11 -9.63 -3.67 -19.69
N ALA A 12 -10.17 -4.42 -20.66
CA ALA A 12 -9.64 -5.72 -21.04
C ALA A 12 -8.20 -5.61 -21.57
N ILE A 13 -7.90 -4.60 -22.40
CA ILE A 13 -6.55 -4.32 -22.90
C ILE A 13 -5.60 -3.98 -21.74
N TYR A 14 -6.02 -3.15 -20.79
CA TYR A 14 -5.22 -2.82 -19.60
C TYR A 14 -4.93 -4.06 -18.77
N SER A 15 -5.94 -4.90 -18.50
CA SER A 15 -5.80 -6.14 -17.72
C SER A 15 -4.83 -7.12 -18.39
N GLU A 16 -4.85 -7.23 -19.70
CA GLU A 16 -3.92 -8.09 -20.45
C GLU A 16 -2.47 -7.61 -20.30
N VAL A 17 -2.23 -6.30 -20.44
CA VAL A 17 -0.89 -5.74 -20.24
C VAL A 17 -0.44 -5.87 -18.79
N ALA A 18 -1.34 -5.66 -17.81
CA ALA A 18 -1.05 -5.78 -16.38
C ALA A 18 -0.72 -7.21 -15.95
N SER A 19 -1.30 -8.20 -16.62
CA SER A 19 -1.07 -9.62 -16.33
C SER A 19 0.15 -10.20 -17.04
N SER A 20 0.73 -9.46 -17.99
CA SER A 20 1.86 -9.93 -18.78
C SER A 20 3.17 -9.82 -18.02
N SER A 21 4.04 -10.81 -18.15
CA SER A 21 5.40 -10.80 -17.60
C SER A 21 6.38 -9.92 -18.38
N GLY A 22 5.96 -9.30 -19.50
CA GLY A 22 6.81 -8.46 -20.34
C GLY A 22 6.02 -7.59 -21.30
N PRO A 23 6.70 -6.66 -22.01
CA PRO A 23 6.04 -5.72 -22.91
C PRO A 23 5.31 -6.43 -24.06
N LEU A 24 4.05 -6.07 -24.29
CA LEU A 24 3.21 -6.63 -25.37
C LEU A 24 3.10 -5.69 -26.57
N SER A 25 3.12 -6.27 -27.79
CA SER A 25 2.79 -5.52 -29.00
C SER A 25 1.28 -5.37 -29.19
N THR A 26 0.87 -4.44 -30.05
CA THR A 26 -0.55 -4.30 -30.42
C THR A 26 -1.12 -5.59 -31.03
N SER A 27 -0.29 -6.38 -31.73
CA SER A 27 -0.70 -7.67 -32.30
C SER A 27 -0.93 -8.73 -31.23
N ASP A 28 0.01 -8.85 -30.28
CA ASP A 28 -0.09 -9.81 -29.19
C ASP A 28 -1.40 -9.63 -28.42
N ILE A 29 -1.72 -8.36 -28.08
CA ILE A 29 -2.96 -8.00 -27.36
C ILE A 29 -4.21 -8.27 -28.23
N ALA A 30 -4.13 -7.95 -29.50
CA ALA A 30 -5.24 -8.16 -30.45
C ALA A 30 -5.57 -9.66 -30.58
N ASP A 31 -4.54 -10.50 -30.69
CA ASP A 31 -4.67 -11.95 -30.82
C ASP A 31 -5.29 -12.59 -29.56
N VAL A 32 -4.83 -12.16 -28.36
CA VAL A 32 -5.38 -12.68 -27.07
C VAL A 32 -6.84 -12.29 -26.86
N LEU A 33 -7.19 -11.04 -27.21
CA LEU A 33 -8.53 -10.52 -26.98
C LEU A 33 -9.52 -10.77 -28.14
N ASP A 34 -9.09 -11.46 -29.19
CA ASP A 34 -9.85 -11.69 -30.44
C ASP A 34 -10.38 -10.36 -31.04
N LEU A 35 -9.47 -9.35 -31.11
CA LEU A 35 -9.76 -8.03 -31.64
C LEU A 35 -8.88 -7.71 -32.86
N HIS A 36 -9.37 -6.81 -33.69
CA HIS A 36 -8.54 -6.29 -34.78
C HIS A 36 -7.49 -5.28 -34.22
N PRO A 37 -6.20 -5.30 -34.67
CA PRO A 37 -5.16 -4.38 -34.19
C PRO A 37 -5.55 -2.89 -34.30
N ASN A 38 -6.34 -2.51 -35.31
CA ASN A 38 -6.83 -1.15 -35.46
C ASN A 38 -7.86 -0.75 -34.36
N THR A 39 -8.54 -1.73 -33.74
CA THR A 39 -9.43 -1.50 -32.60
C THR A 39 -8.60 -1.32 -31.32
N VAL A 40 -7.54 -2.10 -31.15
CA VAL A 40 -6.69 -2.07 -29.95
C VAL A 40 -5.89 -0.76 -29.87
N ARG A 41 -5.33 -0.30 -30.99
CA ARG A 41 -4.41 0.86 -31.04
C ARG A 41 -4.97 2.14 -30.39
N PRO A 42 -6.20 2.62 -30.66
CA PRO A 42 -6.74 3.83 -30.04
C PRO A 42 -6.88 3.69 -28.50
N HIS A 43 -7.17 2.48 -28.02
CA HIS A 43 -7.30 2.21 -26.59
C HIS A 43 -5.92 2.23 -25.90
N LEU A 44 -4.88 1.66 -26.54
CA LEU A 44 -3.51 1.74 -26.04
C LEU A 44 -3.01 3.18 -25.96
N GLU A 45 -3.22 3.98 -27.02
CA GLU A 45 -2.85 5.39 -26.99
C GLU A 45 -3.58 6.15 -25.89
N ARG A 46 -4.87 5.86 -25.66
CA ARG A 46 -5.61 6.49 -24.58
C ARG A 46 -5.12 6.10 -23.19
N LEU A 47 -4.70 4.85 -22.99
CA LEU A 47 -4.11 4.40 -21.72
C LEU A 47 -2.73 5.05 -21.49
N ARG A 48 -1.96 5.24 -22.57
CA ARG A 48 -0.67 5.95 -22.53
C ARG A 48 -0.84 7.44 -22.19
N GLU A 49 -1.81 8.12 -22.82
CA GLU A 49 -2.10 9.54 -22.56
C GLU A 49 -2.47 9.83 -21.09
N VAL A 50 -3.06 8.87 -20.40
CA VAL A 50 -3.44 9.01 -18.98
C VAL A 50 -2.38 8.45 -18.02
N GLY A 51 -1.21 8.07 -18.53
CA GLY A 51 -0.06 7.61 -17.74
C GLY A 51 -0.19 6.21 -17.15
N LEU A 52 -1.06 5.36 -17.70
CA LEU A 52 -1.20 3.97 -17.26
C LEU A 52 -0.25 3.02 -17.99
N LEU A 53 0.08 3.34 -19.24
CA LEU A 53 1.00 2.55 -20.06
C LEU A 53 2.15 3.41 -20.57
N GLU A 54 3.30 2.80 -20.73
CA GLU A 54 4.45 3.34 -21.47
C GLU A 54 4.78 2.47 -22.68
N VAL A 55 5.58 3.04 -23.57
CA VAL A 55 5.98 2.39 -24.84
C VAL A 55 7.47 2.18 -24.85
N GLU A 56 7.87 0.94 -24.99
CA GLU A 56 9.24 0.57 -25.33
C GLU A 56 9.39 0.40 -26.86
N SER A 57 10.34 1.09 -27.44
CA SER A 57 10.67 0.93 -28.86
C SER A 57 11.71 -0.18 -29.01
N ALA A 58 11.29 -1.36 -29.38
CA ALA A 58 12.23 -2.44 -29.69
C ALA A 58 12.93 -2.18 -31.02
N SER A 59 14.13 -1.61 -30.97
CA SER A 59 15.07 -1.58 -32.09
C SER A 59 15.92 -2.85 -32.06
N GLN A 60 15.34 -4.00 -32.33
CA GLN A 60 16.13 -5.21 -32.61
C GLN A 60 16.42 -5.22 -34.12
N GLY A 61 17.64 -4.98 -34.49
CA GLY A 61 18.44 -5.23 -35.71
C GLY A 61 17.85 -5.92 -36.93
N SER A 62 16.56 -5.99 -37.10
CA SER A 62 15.89 -6.52 -38.29
C SER A 62 15.38 -5.37 -39.17
N VAL A 63 15.51 -5.52 -40.47
CA VAL A 63 14.98 -4.60 -41.48
C VAL A 63 13.45 -4.60 -41.40
N GLY A 64 12.90 -3.65 -40.62
CA GLY A 64 11.45 -3.48 -40.42
C GLY A 64 11.14 -2.21 -39.61
N ARG A 65 9.88 -1.76 -39.67
CA ARG A 65 9.41 -0.62 -38.89
C ARG A 65 9.49 -0.99 -37.37
N PRO A 66 10.05 -0.12 -36.49
CA PRO A 66 10.11 -0.38 -35.08
C PRO A 66 8.72 -0.76 -34.53
N GLN A 67 8.64 -1.87 -33.84
CA GLN A 67 7.40 -2.31 -33.17
C GLN A 67 7.29 -1.63 -31.82
N HIS A 68 6.19 -0.92 -31.60
CA HIS A 68 5.84 -0.40 -30.29
C HIS A 68 5.40 -1.57 -29.40
N ARG A 69 6.00 -1.66 -28.21
CA ARG A 69 5.60 -2.58 -27.14
C ARG A 69 5.13 -1.77 -25.95
N TYR A 70 4.04 -2.21 -25.34
CA TYR A 70 3.37 -1.53 -24.26
C TYR A 70 3.57 -2.30 -22.96
N MET A 71 3.83 -1.57 -21.88
CA MET A 71 3.94 -2.09 -20.51
C MET A 71 3.32 -1.10 -19.52
N LEU A 72 3.09 -1.53 -18.28
CA LEU A 72 2.65 -0.59 -17.24
C LEU A 72 3.75 0.43 -16.97
N THR A 73 3.37 1.69 -16.74
CA THR A 73 4.29 2.71 -16.21
C THR A 73 4.73 2.31 -14.80
N ALA A 74 5.98 2.59 -14.44
CA ALA A 74 6.51 2.29 -13.10
C ALA A 74 5.68 2.95 -11.97
N ASP A 75 5.13 4.14 -12.24
CA ASP A 75 4.29 4.90 -11.33
C ASP A 75 2.77 4.63 -11.53
N ALA A 76 2.40 3.62 -12.33
CA ALA A 76 1.00 3.27 -12.51
C ALA A 76 0.43 2.80 -11.16
N PRO A 77 -0.68 3.39 -10.69
CA PRO A 77 -1.28 2.92 -9.45
C PRO A 77 -1.72 1.47 -9.62
N SER A 78 -1.38 0.63 -8.64
CA SER A 78 -1.92 -0.72 -8.59
C SER A 78 -3.44 -0.64 -8.47
N LEU A 79 -4.13 -1.24 -9.44
CA LEU A 79 -5.58 -1.30 -9.47
C LEU A 79 -6.08 -2.66 -8.95
N GLY A 80 -5.17 -3.49 -8.41
CA GLY A 80 -5.48 -4.85 -7.97
C GLY A 80 -5.83 -5.80 -9.14
N LEU A 81 -5.37 -5.46 -10.34
CA LEU A 81 -5.61 -6.25 -11.57
C LEU A 81 -4.39 -7.11 -11.94
N GLU A 82 -3.26 -6.87 -11.28
CA GLU A 82 -2.07 -7.70 -11.42
C GLU A 82 -2.33 -9.10 -10.81
N PRO A 83 -1.64 -10.15 -11.30
CA PRO A 83 -1.67 -11.44 -10.64
C PRO A 83 -1.37 -11.32 -9.14
N PRO A 84 -2.03 -12.06 -8.25
CA PRO A 84 -1.90 -11.92 -6.80
C PRO A 84 -0.56 -12.49 -6.27
N ALA A 85 0.56 -12.13 -6.95
CA ALA A 85 1.88 -12.64 -6.61
C ALA A 85 2.35 -12.15 -5.25
N TYR A 86 2.14 -10.86 -4.93
CA TYR A 86 2.52 -10.32 -3.62
C TYR A 86 1.65 -10.83 -2.47
N PRO A 87 0.31 -10.90 -2.57
CA PRO A 87 -0.51 -11.56 -1.57
C PRO A 87 -0.13 -13.02 -1.34
N LEU A 88 0.09 -13.80 -2.41
CA LEU A 88 0.55 -15.18 -2.29
C LEU A 88 1.93 -15.27 -1.60
N LEU A 89 2.88 -14.41 -1.98
CA LEU A 89 4.20 -14.39 -1.36
C LEU A 89 4.11 -14.01 0.13
N ALA A 90 3.28 -13.02 0.47
CA ALA A 90 3.05 -12.61 1.85
C ALA A 90 2.45 -13.75 2.69
N ASP A 91 1.48 -14.49 2.15
CA ASP A 91 0.89 -15.65 2.80
C ASP A 91 1.93 -16.75 3.04
N LEU A 92 2.72 -17.11 2.03
CA LEU A 92 3.78 -18.12 2.15
C LEU A 92 4.87 -17.71 3.15
N LEU A 93 5.25 -16.42 3.19
CA LEU A 93 6.22 -15.92 4.16
C LEU A 93 5.64 -15.91 5.57
N ALA A 94 4.36 -15.59 5.74
CA ALA A 94 3.69 -15.67 7.04
C ALA A 94 3.60 -17.12 7.54
N GLN A 95 3.25 -18.08 6.69
CA GLN A 95 3.26 -19.50 7.03
C GLN A 95 4.67 -19.95 7.47
N LEU A 96 5.70 -19.60 6.70
CA LEU A 96 7.09 -19.93 7.05
C LEU A 96 7.49 -19.31 8.39
N ALA A 97 7.13 -18.03 8.62
CA ALA A 97 7.42 -17.36 9.89
C ALA A 97 6.70 -18.03 11.05
N ALA A 98 5.44 -18.40 10.90
CA ALA A 98 4.65 -19.11 11.92
C ALA A 98 5.30 -20.48 12.28
N GLU A 99 5.79 -21.23 11.28
CA GLU A 99 6.48 -22.50 11.51
C GLU A 99 7.81 -22.33 12.29
N LEU A 100 8.47 -21.18 12.16
CA LEU A 100 9.68 -20.87 12.92
C LEU A 100 9.39 -20.53 14.39
N GLY A 101 8.13 -20.22 14.74
CA GLY A 101 7.65 -19.95 16.08
C GLY A 101 8.34 -18.76 16.76
N PRO A 102 8.42 -17.57 16.14
CA PRO A 102 9.03 -16.41 16.75
C PRO A 102 8.24 -15.99 17.99
N ARG A 103 8.91 -15.34 18.96
CA ARG A 103 8.21 -14.76 20.11
C ARG A 103 7.51 -13.47 19.66
N ASP A 104 6.38 -13.18 20.27
CA ASP A 104 5.58 -11.97 19.99
C ASP A 104 6.40 -10.68 20.10
N ASP A 105 7.32 -10.62 21.07
CA ASP A 105 8.20 -9.46 21.25
C ASP A 105 9.26 -9.31 20.14
N ASP A 106 9.77 -10.41 19.58
CA ASP A 106 10.70 -10.37 18.46
C ASP A 106 9.98 -9.88 17.19
N VAL A 107 8.73 -10.32 16.98
CA VAL A 107 7.88 -9.85 15.89
C VAL A 107 7.54 -8.37 16.05
N ALA A 108 7.16 -7.95 17.26
CA ALA A 108 6.86 -6.53 17.55
C ALA A 108 8.12 -5.65 17.36
N GLU A 109 9.32 -6.14 17.69
CA GLU A 109 10.56 -5.37 17.48
C GLU A 109 10.87 -5.11 16.01
N VAL A 110 10.51 -6.04 15.11
CA VAL A 110 10.60 -5.78 13.66
C VAL A 110 9.69 -4.61 13.27
N GLY A 111 8.45 -4.64 13.72
CA GLY A 111 7.50 -3.53 13.49
C GLY A 111 7.98 -2.22 14.11
N ARG A 112 8.51 -2.28 15.34
CA ARG A 112 9.01 -1.09 16.06
C ARG A 112 10.21 -0.47 15.36
N SER A 113 11.14 -1.28 14.87
CA SER A 113 12.29 -0.80 14.10
C SER A 113 11.86 -0.08 12.83
N TRP A 114 10.87 -0.65 12.11
CA TRP A 114 10.31 -0.02 10.91
C TRP A 114 9.60 1.30 11.26
N GLY A 115 8.73 1.31 12.28
CA GLY A 115 7.98 2.50 12.68
C GLY A 115 8.89 3.66 13.14
N ARG A 116 10.01 3.37 13.81
CA ARG A 116 11.02 4.39 14.16
C ARG A 116 11.67 4.99 12.91
N HIS A 117 12.00 4.14 11.93
CA HIS A 117 12.63 4.61 10.69
C HIS A 117 11.69 5.48 9.87
N GLU A 118 10.41 5.08 9.75
CA GLU A 118 9.40 5.85 9.03
C GLU A 118 9.18 7.22 9.66
N ALA A 119 9.06 7.28 10.98
CA ALA A 119 8.93 8.53 11.71
C ALA A 119 10.15 9.48 11.57
N GLU A 120 11.35 8.97 11.25
CA GLU A 120 12.51 9.81 10.92
C GLU A 120 12.32 10.56 9.60
N THR A 121 11.70 9.92 8.62
CA THR A 121 11.45 10.54 7.31
C THR A 121 10.38 11.61 7.38
N LEU A 122 9.42 11.48 8.30
CA LEU A 122 8.38 12.49 8.54
C LEU A 122 8.94 13.75 9.19
N ASP A 123 9.83 13.62 10.18
CA ASP A 123 10.48 14.76 10.83
C ASP A 123 11.30 15.63 9.84
N GLU A 124 11.91 15.00 8.82
CA GLU A 124 12.68 15.69 7.79
C GLU A 124 11.79 16.47 6.80
N ALA A 125 10.56 15.97 6.55
CA ALA A 125 9.61 16.59 5.62
C ALA A 125 8.86 17.80 6.23
N ASP A 126 8.56 17.77 7.53
CA ASP A 126 7.81 18.84 8.23
C ASP A 126 8.65 20.06 8.60
N GLY A 127 9.97 20.05 8.36
CA GLY A 127 10.88 21.19 8.63
C GLY A 127 10.60 22.49 7.85
N GLU A 128 9.62 22.52 6.92
CA GLU A 128 9.31 23.67 6.05
C GLU A 128 7.89 24.25 6.16
N VAL A 129 7.04 23.82 7.10
CA VAL A 129 5.67 24.36 7.20
C VAL A 129 5.46 25.12 8.49
N GLU A 130 5.49 26.48 8.37
CA GLU A 130 5.06 27.41 9.40
C GLU A 130 3.52 27.37 9.58
N ASP A 131 3.11 27.12 10.82
CA ASP A 131 1.91 27.60 11.52
C ASP A 131 0.58 27.69 10.74
N ALA A 132 -0.22 26.64 10.80
CA ALA A 132 -1.66 26.68 10.53
C ALA A 132 -2.44 26.22 11.77
N GLY A 133 -2.87 27.17 12.58
CA GLY A 133 -4.01 27.18 13.51
C GLY A 133 -4.34 25.88 14.27
N ALA A 134 -3.85 25.78 15.50
CA ALA A 134 -3.99 24.69 16.46
C ALA A 134 -5.44 24.23 16.71
N LYS A 135 -5.70 22.95 16.47
CA LYS A 135 -6.52 22.10 17.34
C LYS A 135 -5.60 21.50 18.41
N GLU A 136 -6.13 21.32 19.64
CA GLU A 136 -5.40 20.76 20.81
C GLU A 136 -5.03 19.25 20.65
N GLU A 137 -4.63 18.81 19.47
CA GLU A 137 -4.19 17.44 19.25
C GLU A 137 -2.65 17.40 19.31
N SER A 138 -2.12 16.34 19.91
CA SER A 138 -0.67 16.16 20.05
C SER A 138 -0.05 15.89 18.69
N PRO A 139 1.04 16.60 18.29
CA PRO A 139 1.72 16.33 17.01
C PRO A 139 2.08 14.86 16.79
N CYS A 140 2.38 14.13 17.86
CA CYS A 140 2.63 12.69 17.83
C CYS A 140 1.38 11.88 17.41
N VAL A 141 0.19 12.27 17.88
CA VAL A 141 -1.07 11.60 17.53
C VAL A 141 -1.42 11.88 16.08
N ASP A 142 -1.25 13.13 15.63
CA ASP A 142 -1.56 13.53 14.25
C ASP A 142 -0.63 12.82 13.26
N ALA A 143 0.66 12.74 13.54
CA ALA A 143 1.64 12.02 12.73
C ALA A 143 1.32 10.52 12.68
N LEU A 144 0.99 9.90 13.83
CA LEU A 144 0.59 8.50 13.90
C LEU A 144 -0.66 8.21 13.05
N VAL A 145 -1.67 9.08 13.15
CA VAL A 145 -2.93 8.94 12.38
C VAL A 145 -2.68 9.09 10.90
N ALA A 146 -1.86 10.08 10.49
CA ALA A 146 -1.52 10.29 9.09
C ALA A 146 -0.80 9.08 8.49
N GLU A 147 0.24 8.60 9.15
CA GLU A 147 1.03 7.45 8.69
C GLU A 147 0.20 6.17 8.58
N LEU A 148 -0.62 5.88 9.59
CA LEU A 148 -1.48 4.70 9.55
C LEU A 148 -2.60 4.80 8.50
N ALA A 149 -3.05 6.01 8.18
CA ALA A 149 -3.99 6.23 7.08
C ALA A 149 -3.33 5.96 5.72
N GLU A 150 -2.06 6.37 5.52
CA GLU A 150 -1.30 6.07 4.30
C GLU A 150 -1.04 4.57 4.13
N LEU A 151 -0.81 3.84 5.22
CA LEU A 151 -0.72 2.38 5.22
C LEU A 151 -2.07 1.68 4.94
N GLY A 152 -3.17 2.45 4.83
CA GLY A 152 -4.49 1.94 4.49
C GLY A 152 -5.34 1.48 5.68
N PHE A 153 -4.91 1.74 6.92
CA PHE A 153 -5.80 1.71 8.07
C PHE A 153 -6.77 2.90 7.98
N ASP A 154 -7.91 2.79 8.63
CA ASP A 154 -8.88 3.90 8.70
C ASP A 154 -8.96 4.33 10.18
N PRO A 155 -7.99 5.15 10.65
CA PRO A 155 -7.89 5.54 12.04
C PRO A 155 -8.93 6.59 12.42
N THR A 156 -9.52 6.44 13.60
CA THR A 156 -10.38 7.45 14.23
C THR A 156 -9.89 7.72 15.63
N THR A 157 -9.92 8.97 16.08
CA THR A 157 -9.44 9.42 17.37
C THR A 157 -10.58 9.79 18.30
N ASP A 158 -10.44 9.47 19.58
CA ASP A 158 -11.29 9.92 20.67
C ASP A 158 -10.43 10.40 21.83
N CYS A 159 -10.49 11.71 22.12
CA CYS A 159 -9.64 12.37 23.09
C CYS A 159 -10.39 12.58 24.42
N ALA A 160 -9.82 12.11 25.51
CA ALA A 160 -10.35 12.25 26.87
C ALA A 160 -9.26 12.79 27.84
N GLY A 161 -9.06 14.10 27.83
CA GLY A 161 -8.01 14.75 28.61
C GLY A 161 -6.61 14.36 28.12
N SER A 162 -5.77 13.79 28.98
CA SER A 162 -4.43 13.31 28.60
C SER A 162 -4.41 11.92 27.93
N ARG A 163 -5.56 11.33 27.67
CA ARG A 163 -5.68 10.03 27.01
C ARG A 163 -6.32 10.21 25.64
N THR A 164 -5.72 9.59 24.64
CA THR A 164 -6.27 9.51 23.29
C THR A 164 -6.40 8.04 22.90
N THR A 165 -7.57 7.67 22.44
CA THR A 165 -7.81 6.34 21.86
C THR A 165 -7.84 6.47 20.35
N VAL A 166 -6.97 5.74 19.67
CA VAL A 166 -6.99 5.60 18.21
C VAL A 166 -7.59 4.23 17.88
N SER A 167 -8.70 4.22 17.14
CA SER A 167 -9.38 3.02 16.71
C SER A 167 -9.20 2.81 15.21
N PHE A 168 -8.87 1.59 14.80
CA PHE A 168 -8.60 1.23 13.41
C PHE A 168 -9.81 0.50 12.83
N THR A 169 -10.70 1.26 12.15
CA THR A 169 -11.97 0.72 11.62
C THR A 169 -11.76 -0.20 10.43
N ARG A 170 -10.61 -0.10 9.77
CA ARG A 170 -10.18 -0.95 8.67
C ARG A 170 -8.79 -1.53 8.96
N CYS A 171 -8.60 -2.81 8.69
CA CYS A 171 -7.29 -3.45 8.65
C CYS A 171 -6.94 -3.78 7.18
N PRO A 172 -5.87 -3.19 6.60
CA PRO A 172 -5.47 -3.49 5.23
C PRO A 172 -4.97 -4.92 5.05
N TYR A 173 -4.54 -5.56 6.14
CA TYR A 173 -4.00 -6.93 6.19
C TYR A 173 -5.00 -7.94 6.75
N ARG A 174 -6.32 -7.66 6.71
CA ARG A 174 -7.34 -8.43 7.42
C ARG A 174 -7.23 -9.93 7.19
N GLU A 175 -7.16 -10.38 5.94
CA GLU A 175 -7.13 -11.81 5.61
C GLU A 175 -5.90 -12.50 6.25
N LEU A 176 -4.74 -11.86 6.15
CA LEU A 176 -3.50 -12.36 6.74
C LEU A 176 -3.51 -12.28 8.28
N ALA A 177 -4.12 -11.22 8.83
CA ALA A 177 -4.26 -11.05 10.28
C ALA A 177 -5.24 -12.04 10.91
N GLU A 178 -6.26 -12.50 10.18
CA GLU A 178 -7.18 -13.55 10.63
C GLU A 178 -6.52 -14.94 10.57
N ALA A 179 -5.61 -15.18 9.60
CA ALA A 179 -4.86 -16.43 9.48
C ALA A 179 -3.67 -16.52 10.46
N HIS A 180 -2.95 -15.42 10.67
CA HIS A 180 -1.72 -15.32 11.47
C HIS A 180 -1.72 -14.11 12.40
N PRO A 181 -2.65 -14.05 13.39
CA PRO A 181 -2.78 -12.88 14.27
C PRO A 181 -1.52 -12.62 15.11
N GLU A 182 -0.83 -13.67 15.53
CA GLU A 182 0.42 -13.63 16.31
C GLU A 182 1.57 -12.92 15.55
N LEU A 183 1.54 -12.94 14.22
CA LEU A 183 2.53 -12.24 13.39
C LEU A 183 2.03 -10.84 13.05
N VAL A 184 0.90 -10.75 12.36
CA VAL A 184 0.43 -9.50 11.76
C VAL A 184 0.02 -8.47 12.81
N CYS A 185 -0.67 -8.91 13.88
CA CYS A 185 -1.08 -8.00 14.95
C CYS A 185 0.10 -7.56 15.82
N CYS A 186 1.11 -8.43 16.02
CA CYS A 186 2.33 -8.04 16.74
C CYS A 186 3.18 -7.08 15.92
N LEU A 187 3.30 -7.25 14.60
CA LEU A 187 3.94 -6.28 13.71
C LEU A 187 3.24 -4.91 13.78
N HIS A 188 1.92 -4.88 13.66
CA HIS A 188 1.14 -3.64 13.73
C HIS A 188 1.33 -2.93 15.09
N ARG A 189 1.28 -3.68 16.20
CA ARG A 189 1.59 -3.13 17.52
C ARG A 189 2.97 -2.49 17.54
N GLY A 190 3.98 -3.19 17.05
CA GLY A 190 5.34 -2.69 16.98
C GLY A 190 5.46 -1.42 16.15
N ILE A 191 4.82 -1.35 14.97
CA ILE A 191 4.80 -0.14 14.12
C ILE A 191 4.29 1.07 14.92
N VAL A 192 3.13 0.95 15.58
CA VAL A 192 2.56 2.00 16.39
C VAL A 192 3.50 2.42 17.53
N GLU A 193 4.05 1.44 18.27
CA GLU A 193 5.01 1.70 19.35
C GLU A 193 6.25 2.44 18.83
N GLY A 194 6.81 2.03 17.68
CA GLY A 194 7.98 2.64 17.07
C GLY A 194 7.78 4.09 16.65
N ILE A 195 6.65 4.39 16.02
CA ILE A 195 6.29 5.77 15.64
C ILE A 195 6.15 6.65 16.90
N VAL A 196 5.38 6.18 17.90
CA VAL A 196 5.16 6.94 19.16
C VAL A 196 6.48 7.16 19.93
N GLU A 197 7.36 6.15 19.99
CA GLU A 197 8.67 6.25 20.62
C GLU A 197 9.55 7.31 19.94
N ARG A 198 9.56 7.34 18.62
CA ARG A 198 10.43 8.25 17.84
C ARG A 198 9.92 9.68 17.88
N MET A 199 8.60 9.89 17.69
CA MET A 199 7.98 11.21 17.73
C MET A 199 8.00 11.81 19.14
N GLY A 200 7.91 11.00 20.18
CA GLY A 200 7.84 11.47 21.57
C GLY A 200 6.49 12.15 21.88
N GLY A 201 6.39 12.78 23.06
CA GLY A 201 5.17 13.49 23.48
C GLY A 201 3.99 12.61 23.90
N ALA A 202 4.02 11.31 23.59
CA ALA A 202 3.03 10.32 24.01
C ALA A 202 3.68 9.00 24.41
N SER A 203 2.90 8.10 25.00
CA SER A 203 3.30 6.71 25.28
C SER A 203 2.11 5.78 25.10
N VAL A 204 2.38 4.58 24.58
CA VAL A 204 1.36 3.52 24.44
C VAL A 204 1.04 2.95 25.82
N ALA A 205 -0.22 3.08 26.25
CA ALA A 205 -0.71 2.54 27.52
C ALA A 205 -1.30 1.14 27.35
N ASN A 206 -2.00 0.92 26.23
CA ASN A 206 -2.62 -0.35 25.91
C ASN A 206 -2.78 -0.50 24.39
N PHE A 207 -2.67 -1.72 23.89
CA PHE A 207 -2.95 -2.05 22.50
C PHE A 207 -3.85 -3.30 22.45
N ALA A 208 -5.09 -3.13 22.02
CA ALA A 208 -6.01 -4.23 21.80
C ALA A 208 -6.02 -4.60 20.31
N THR A 209 -5.61 -5.82 20.03
CA THR A 209 -5.46 -6.33 18.66
C THR A 209 -6.80 -6.75 18.05
N LEU A 210 -6.79 -7.13 16.77
CA LEU A 210 -7.96 -7.70 16.11
C LEU A 210 -8.41 -9.03 16.76
N ALA A 211 -7.48 -9.78 17.37
CA ALA A 211 -7.80 -10.99 18.11
C ALA A 211 -8.54 -10.71 19.43
N ASP A 212 -8.29 -9.55 20.06
CA ASP A 212 -8.92 -9.17 21.32
C ASP A 212 -10.29 -8.55 21.11
N GLN A 213 -10.40 -7.69 20.10
CA GLN A 213 -11.62 -6.95 19.79
C GLN A 213 -11.65 -6.37 18.37
N HIS A 214 -12.82 -6.01 17.88
CA HIS A 214 -13.02 -5.30 16.63
C HIS A 214 -13.86 -4.03 16.85
N PRO A 215 -13.39 -2.84 16.39
CA PRO A 215 -12.08 -2.57 15.77
C PRO A 215 -10.92 -2.69 16.77
N CYS A 216 -9.73 -3.01 16.27
CA CYS A 216 -8.53 -2.93 17.10
C CYS A 216 -8.23 -1.46 17.44
N ARG A 217 -7.59 -1.23 18.61
CA ARG A 217 -7.35 0.13 19.11
C ARG A 217 -6.07 0.23 19.92
N VAL A 218 -5.52 1.43 19.97
CA VAL A 218 -4.43 1.81 20.86
C VAL A 218 -4.89 2.93 21.80
N GLU A 219 -4.52 2.83 23.06
CA GLU A 219 -4.68 3.89 24.06
C GLU A 219 -3.32 4.56 24.27
N LEU A 220 -3.28 5.86 24.03
CA LEU A 220 -2.10 6.70 24.22
C LEU A 220 -2.28 7.60 25.44
N VAL A 221 -1.20 7.82 26.17
CA VAL A 221 -1.10 8.86 27.21
C VAL A 221 -0.22 9.97 26.65
N VAL A 222 -0.83 11.11 26.41
CA VAL A 222 -0.15 12.34 25.93
C VAL A 222 0.45 13.05 27.14
N ARG A 223 1.67 13.55 26.99
CA ARG A 223 2.47 14.22 28.04
C ARG A 223 2.52 15.72 27.84
#